data_5855aa079c43a2949fea49994d77f438
#
_entry.id   5855aa079c43a2949fea49994d77f438
#
_cell.length_a   1.000
_cell.length_b   1.000
_cell.length_c   1.000
_cell.angle_alpha   90.00
_cell.angle_beta   90.00
_cell.angle_gamma   90.00
#
_symmetry.space_group_name_H-M   'P 1'
#
loop_
_entity.id
_entity.type
_entity.pdbx_description
1 polymer ?
#
loop_
_entity_poly.entity_id
_entity_poly.type
_entity_poly.pdbx_seq_one_letter_code
_entity_poly.pdbx_strand_id
1 'polypeptide(L)'
;AMDSHAMVQGWSPMIREVLMTKRMPPGAIDGHIGDFVNNRLIAEQDVRNIIAWAEAGAPKDGDEDPLAQLSWPESKWAHGEPDLILDIPATTVPPTGNGVFRNVEVVFDMPTDRWMKGSQIIAGDRQVLHHTVNRLDFPDEEPNRGFLGGSGNPDKANIAAYIPGFVQEMNPE
;
A
#
# COMPACT_ATOMS: atom_id res chain seq x y z
N ALA A 1 -1.25 -15.13 5.63
CA ALA A 1 -1.20 -15.22 4.17
C ALA A 1 -2.25 -16.24 3.72
N MET A 2 -2.74 -16.11 2.49
CA MET A 2 -3.64 -17.09 1.86
C MET A 2 -2.83 -17.89 0.83
N ASP A 3 -1.86 -18.63 1.32
CA ASP A 3 -0.80 -19.29 0.55
C ASP A 3 -1.00 -20.83 0.45
N SER A 4 -2.13 -21.30 0.88
CA SER A 4 -2.52 -22.70 0.71
C SER A 4 -4.04 -22.86 0.66
N HIS A 5 -4.51 -23.92 0.00
CA HIS A 5 -5.93 -24.24 -0.06
C HIS A 5 -6.55 -24.35 1.33
N ALA A 6 -5.88 -25.01 2.28
CA ALA A 6 -6.40 -25.17 3.64
C ALA A 6 -6.64 -23.82 4.34
N MET A 7 -5.73 -22.86 4.16
CA MET A 7 -5.90 -21.51 4.68
C MET A 7 -7.08 -20.80 4.04
N VAL A 8 -7.18 -20.82 2.71
CA VAL A 8 -8.28 -20.17 1.98
C VAL A 8 -9.62 -20.83 2.30
N GLN A 9 -9.66 -22.17 2.43
CA GLN A 9 -10.85 -22.89 2.85
C GLN A 9 -11.30 -22.48 4.25
N GLY A 10 -10.37 -22.34 5.21
CA GLY A 10 -10.68 -21.85 6.55
C GLY A 10 -11.28 -20.44 6.56
N TRP A 11 -10.86 -19.59 5.62
CA TRP A 11 -11.36 -18.22 5.46
C TRP A 11 -12.58 -18.11 4.52
N SER A 12 -13.03 -19.18 3.89
CA SER A 12 -14.09 -19.15 2.88
C SER A 12 -15.41 -18.51 3.35
N PRO A 13 -15.87 -18.69 4.61
CA PRO A 13 -17.06 -17.98 5.09
C PRO A 13 -16.86 -16.47 5.14
N MET A 14 -15.68 -16.01 5.56
CA MET A 14 -15.33 -14.59 5.58
C MET A 14 -15.19 -14.03 4.15
N ILE A 15 -14.53 -14.77 3.26
CA ILE A 15 -14.39 -14.40 1.84
C ILE A 15 -15.76 -14.20 1.21
N ARG A 16 -16.68 -15.14 1.42
CA ARG A 16 -18.07 -15.04 0.95
C ARG A 16 -18.75 -13.76 1.49
N GLU A 17 -18.67 -13.52 2.78
CA GLU A 17 -19.27 -12.35 3.42
C GLU A 17 -18.74 -11.04 2.85
N VAL A 18 -17.42 -10.89 2.75
CA VAL A 18 -16.83 -9.61 2.28
C VAL A 18 -17.08 -9.34 0.80
N LEU A 19 -17.23 -10.38 -0.02
CA LEU A 19 -17.62 -10.24 -1.42
C LEU A 19 -19.12 -9.87 -1.54
N MET A 20 -20.00 -10.53 -0.80
CA MET A 20 -21.44 -10.23 -0.81
C MET A 20 -21.74 -8.83 -0.30
N THR A 21 -21.02 -8.37 0.72
CA THR A 21 -21.16 -7.03 1.30
C THR A 21 -20.37 -5.96 0.56
N LYS A 22 -19.65 -6.34 -0.51
CA LYS A 22 -18.77 -5.44 -1.29
C LYS A 22 -17.70 -4.72 -0.45
N ARG A 23 -17.28 -5.32 0.66
CA ARG A 23 -16.16 -4.81 1.46
C ARG A 23 -14.81 -5.13 0.83
N MET A 24 -14.76 -6.15 -0.01
CA MET A 24 -13.59 -6.52 -0.80
C MET A 24 -13.95 -6.64 -2.28
N PRO A 25 -13.05 -6.22 -3.19
CA PRO A 25 -11.78 -5.53 -2.93
C PRO A 25 -11.99 -4.15 -2.31
N PRO A 26 -11.00 -3.62 -1.54
CA PRO A 26 -11.10 -2.28 -0.95
C PRO A 26 -11.08 -1.21 -2.06
N GLY A 27 -11.77 -0.08 -1.81
CA GLY A 27 -11.93 0.99 -2.80
C GLY A 27 -13.14 0.71 -3.70
N ALA A 28 -14.32 1.01 -3.17
CA ALA A 28 -15.57 0.87 -3.92
C ALA A 28 -15.60 1.89 -5.07
N ILE A 29 -15.22 1.44 -6.25
CA ILE A 29 -15.39 2.15 -7.51
C ILE A 29 -16.63 1.56 -8.17
N ASP A 30 -17.56 2.40 -8.61
CA ASP A 30 -18.63 1.94 -9.45
C ASP A 30 -18.08 1.70 -10.87
N GLY A 31 -17.98 0.43 -11.26
CA GLY A 31 -17.45 0.02 -12.56
C GLY A 31 -18.28 0.50 -13.78
N HIS A 32 -19.46 1.13 -13.55
CA HIS A 32 -20.26 1.73 -14.59
C HIS A 32 -19.98 3.24 -14.77
N ILE A 33 -19.16 3.82 -13.91
CA ILE A 33 -18.83 5.25 -13.90
C ILE A 33 -17.33 5.44 -14.14
N GLY A 34 -16.94 5.63 -15.40
CA GLY A 34 -15.57 5.92 -15.80
C GLY A 34 -14.62 4.73 -15.80
N ASP A 35 -13.49 4.93 -16.44
CA ASP A 35 -12.37 3.99 -16.47
C ASP A 35 -11.26 4.45 -15.55
N PHE A 36 -10.78 3.55 -14.69
CA PHE A 36 -9.74 3.84 -13.72
C PHE A 36 -8.54 2.93 -13.98
N VAL A 37 -7.35 3.51 -14.10
CA VAL A 37 -6.10 2.79 -14.38
C VAL A 37 -5.81 1.69 -13.36
N ASN A 38 -6.11 1.95 -12.08
CA ASN A 38 -5.88 1.01 -10.97
C ASN A 38 -7.19 0.36 -10.50
N ASN A 39 -8.07 0.03 -11.41
CA ASN A 39 -9.31 -0.65 -11.08
C ASN A 39 -9.03 -2.06 -10.55
N ARG A 40 -9.43 -2.31 -9.30
CA ARG A 40 -9.26 -3.60 -8.61
C ARG A 40 -10.56 -4.41 -8.52
N LEU A 41 -11.57 -4.01 -9.26
CA LEU A 41 -12.83 -4.73 -9.26
C LEU A 41 -12.63 -6.15 -9.82
N ILE A 42 -13.21 -7.10 -9.14
CA ILE A 42 -13.30 -8.48 -9.59
C ILE A 42 -14.50 -8.56 -10.54
N ALA A 43 -14.36 -9.26 -11.65
CA ALA A 43 -15.48 -9.48 -12.56
C ALA A 43 -16.66 -10.14 -11.82
N GLU A 44 -17.88 -9.71 -12.10
CA GLU A 44 -19.04 -10.23 -11.39
C GLU A 44 -19.18 -11.75 -11.50
N GLN A 45 -18.75 -12.34 -12.62
CA GLN A 45 -18.78 -13.80 -12.78
C GLN A 45 -17.81 -14.47 -11.81
N ASP A 46 -16.63 -13.90 -11.61
CA ASP A 46 -15.63 -14.44 -10.67
C ASP A 46 -16.12 -14.31 -9.23
N VAL A 47 -16.77 -13.20 -8.89
CA VAL A 47 -17.43 -13.04 -7.58
C VAL A 47 -18.45 -14.14 -7.35
N ARG A 48 -19.35 -14.39 -8.35
CA ARG A 48 -20.32 -15.47 -8.26
C ARG A 48 -19.67 -16.85 -8.11
N ASN A 49 -18.61 -17.11 -8.86
CA ASN A 49 -17.88 -18.37 -8.82
C ASN A 49 -17.25 -18.60 -7.44
N ILE A 50 -16.60 -17.57 -6.86
CA ILE A 50 -15.98 -17.66 -5.55
C ILE A 50 -17.05 -17.87 -4.46
N ILE A 51 -18.18 -17.18 -4.53
CA ILE A 51 -19.28 -17.35 -3.58
C ILE A 51 -19.83 -18.78 -3.66
N ALA A 52 -20.13 -19.28 -4.86
CA ALA A 52 -20.63 -20.63 -5.06
C ALA A 52 -19.62 -21.69 -4.59
N TRP A 53 -18.34 -21.50 -4.84
CA TRP A 53 -17.28 -22.36 -4.35
C TRP A 53 -17.23 -22.38 -2.82
N ALA A 54 -17.32 -21.21 -2.16
CA ALA A 54 -17.34 -21.12 -0.70
C ALA A 54 -18.58 -21.79 -0.10
N GLU A 55 -19.76 -21.63 -0.72
CA GLU A 55 -21.01 -22.28 -0.31
C GLU A 55 -20.99 -23.82 -0.48
N ALA A 56 -20.24 -24.30 -1.46
CA ALA A 56 -19.99 -25.72 -1.66
C ALA A 56 -18.99 -26.33 -0.65
N GLY A 57 -18.53 -25.56 0.35
CA GLY A 57 -17.54 -26.02 1.33
C GLY A 57 -16.10 -25.81 0.88
N ALA A 58 -15.90 -24.98 -0.11
CA ALA A 58 -14.58 -24.63 -0.66
C ALA A 58 -13.76 -25.87 -1.07
N PRO A 59 -14.28 -26.74 -1.93
CA PRO A 59 -13.61 -27.98 -2.29
C PRO A 59 -12.30 -27.71 -3.02
N LYS A 60 -11.34 -28.61 -2.87
CA LYS A 60 -10.10 -28.64 -3.63
C LYS A 60 -10.34 -29.45 -4.91
N ASP A 61 -9.87 -28.96 -6.04
CA ASP A 61 -9.88 -29.70 -7.30
C ASP A 61 -8.49 -30.32 -7.52
N GLY A 62 -8.46 -31.65 -7.57
CA GLY A 62 -7.24 -32.41 -7.74
C GLY A 62 -6.36 -32.52 -6.50
N ASP A 63 -5.21 -33.17 -6.68
CA ASP A 63 -4.26 -33.46 -5.58
C ASP A 63 -3.28 -32.31 -5.31
N GLU A 64 -2.95 -31.54 -6.34
CA GLU A 64 -2.02 -30.42 -6.22
C GLU A 64 -2.69 -29.19 -5.61
N ASP A 65 -1.93 -28.41 -4.86
CA ASP A 65 -2.35 -27.11 -4.32
C ASP A 65 -1.65 -25.99 -5.10
N PRO A 66 -2.35 -25.35 -6.04
CA PRO A 66 -1.75 -24.29 -6.84
C PRO A 66 -1.33 -23.07 -6.01
N LEU A 67 -1.93 -22.85 -4.83
CA LEU A 67 -1.55 -21.76 -3.94
C LEU A 67 -0.21 -22.03 -3.25
N ALA A 68 0.08 -23.29 -2.95
CA ALA A 68 1.36 -23.69 -2.36
C ALA A 68 2.54 -23.57 -3.34
N GLN A 69 2.25 -23.42 -4.63
CA GLN A 69 3.27 -23.22 -5.68
C GLN A 69 3.55 -21.73 -5.95
N LEU A 70 2.80 -20.82 -5.33
CA LEU A 70 3.02 -19.38 -5.49
C LEU A 70 4.34 -18.99 -4.82
N SER A 71 5.16 -18.26 -5.55
CA SER A 71 6.34 -17.60 -5.01
C SER A 71 6.04 -16.10 -4.82
N TRP A 72 6.49 -15.58 -3.69
CA TRP A 72 6.36 -14.16 -3.37
C TRP A 72 7.72 -13.48 -3.52
N PRO A 73 7.77 -12.21 -3.97
CA PRO A 73 9.02 -11.48 -4.01
C PRO A 73 9.68 -11.46 -2.62
N GLU A 74 10.95 -11.82 -2.55
CA GLU A 74 11.73 -11.75 -1.31
C GLU A 74 12.04 -10.30 -0.93
N SER A 75 12.21 -9.44 -1.92
CA SER A 75 12.50 -8.02 -1.70
C SER A 75 11.25 -7.27 -1.24
N LYS A 76 11.43 -6.44 -0.22
CA LYS A 76 10.44 -5.48 0.24
C LYS A 76 10.28 -4.28 -0.69
N TRP A 77 11.21 -4.12 -1.63
CA TRP A 77 11.24 -3.02 -2.59
C TRP A 77 10.49 -3.40 -3.86
N ALA A 78 9.44 -2.65 -4.18
CA ALA A 78 8.57 -2.94 -5.32
C ALA A 78 9.25 -2.73 -6.68
N HIS A 79 10.25 -1.86 -6.72
CA HIS A 79 10.91 -1.43 -7.96
C HIS A 79 12.41 -1.77 -8.00
N GLY A 80 12.85 -2.76 -7.23
CA GLY A 80 14.25 -3.13 -7.09
C GLY A 80 14.94 -2.41 -5.93
N GLU A 81 16.21 -2.70 -5.72
CA GLU A 81 16.98 -2.12 -4.61
C GLU A 81 17.15 -0.60 -4.82
N PRO A 82 16.88 0.21 -3.80
CA PRO A 82 16.99 1.66 -3.89
C PRO A 82 18.44 2.13 -3.84
N ASP A 83 18.73 3.25 -4.49
CA ASP A 83 20.04 3.90 -4.43
C ASP A 83 20.27 4.61 -3.08
N LEU A 84 19.19 4.99 -2.39
CA LEU A 84 19.26 5.69 -1.11
C LEU A 84 18.15 5.19 -0.18
N ILE A 85 18.53 4.84 1.05
CA ILE A 85 17.61 4.48 2.13
C ILE A 85 17.75 5.50 3.24
N LEU A 86 16.65 6.11 3.64
CA LEU A 86 16.58 7.02 4.78
C LEU A 86 15.80 6.35 5.90
N ASP A 87 16.47 6.11 7.02
CA ASP A 87 15.83 5.53 8.19
C ASP A 87 15.12 6.60 9.00
N ILE A 88 13.82 6.41 9.18
CA ILE A 88 12.99 7.28 10.01
C ILE A 88 13.01 6.76 11.45
N PRO A 89 13.38 7.60 12.45
CA PRO A 89 13.42 7.18 13.84
C PRO A 89 12.09 6.60 14.33
N ALA A 90 12.18 5.49 15.06
CA ALA A 90 11.00 4.84 15.64
C ALA A 90 10.28 5.75 16.62
N THR A 91 8.95 5.66 16.61
CA THR A 91 8.07 6.40 17.52
C THR A 91 7.15 5.43 18.24
N THR A 92 7.03 5.58 19.55
CA THR A 92 6.05 4.80 20.31
C THR A 92 4.68 5.42 20.18
N VAL A 93 3.71 4.61 19.77
CA VAL A 93 2.30 4.98 19.73
C VAL A 93 1.61 4.42 20.98
N PRO A 94 0.92 5.25 21.78
CA PRO A 94 0.23 4.75 22.96
C PRO A 94 -0.96 3.84 22.57
N PRO A 95 -1.30 2.85 23.39
CA PRO A 95 -2.37 1.88 23.09
C PRO A 95 -3.78 2.50 23.13
N THR A 96 -3.94 3.67 23.69
CA THR A 96 -5.21 4.37 23.85
C THR A 96 -5.03 5.87 23.60
N GLY A 97 -6.13 6.53 23.23
CA GLY A 97 -6.15 7.97 22.98
C GLY A 97 -6.42 8.31 21.52
N ASN A 98 -6.24 9.58 21.19
CA ASN A 98 -6.33 10.06 19.81
C ASN A 98 -5.06 9.75 19.04
N GLY A 99 -5.13 9.79 17.70
CA GLY A 99 -3.98 9.59 16.84
C GLY A 99 -2.80 10.50 17.19
N VAL A 100 -1.60 9.96 17.01
CA VAL A 100 -0.34 10.70 17.24
C VAL A 100 0.13 11.27 15.91
N PHE A 101 0.26 12.59 15.85
CA PHE A 101 0.92 13.27 14.72
C PHE A 101 2.34 13.65 15.13
N ARG A 102 3.29 13.33 14.27
CA ARG A 102 4.69 13.69 14.48
C ARG A 102 5.31 14.21 13.20
N ASN A 103 6.03 15.32 13.33
CA ASN A 103 6.96 15.77 12.32
C ASN A 103 8.34 15.21 12.67
N VAL A 104 8.95 14.53 11.72
CA VAL A 104 10.29 13.97 11.85
C VAL A 104 11.12 14.55 10.72
N GLU A 105 12.26 15.11 11.09
CA GLU A 105 13.24 15.61 10.14
C GLU A 105 14.38 14.60 10.04
N VAL A 106 14.73 14.23 8.81
CA VAL A 106 15.87 13.36 8.53
C VAL A 106 16.81 14.16 7.62
N VAL A 107 17.96 14.55 8.18
CA VAL A 107 18.98 15.26 7.42
C VAL A 107 19.89 14.25 6.73
N PHE A 108 20.13 14.44 5.45
CA PHE A 108 21.05 13.63 4.68
C PHE A 108 21.85 14.49 3.71
N ASP A 109 23.02 14.04 3.33
CA ASP A 109 23.91 14.74 2.42
C ASP A 109 23.73 14.21 0.99
N MET A 110 23.60 15.12 0.03
CA MET A 110 23.55 14.81 -1.39
C MET A 110 24.60 15.66 -2.14
N PRO A 111 25.79 15.12 -2.34
CA PRO A 111 26.93 15.89 -2.83
C PRO A 111 26.79 16.34 -4.30
N THR A 112 25.84 15.80 -5.04
CA THR A 112 25.57 16.14 -6.44
C THR A 112 24.08 16.12 -6.71
N ASP A 113 23.61 16.99 -7.61
CA ASP A 113 22.24 16.99 -8.09
C ASP A 113 21.89 15.64 -8.73
N ARG A 114 20.68 15.14 -8.44
CA ARG A 114 20.17 13.89 -8.98
C ARG A 114 18.69 14.00 -9.32
N TRP A 115 18.28 13.24 -10.30
CA TRP A 115 16.87 13.05 -10.59
C TRP A 115 16.31 11.91 -9.76
N MET A 116 15.15 12.14 -9.14
CA MET A 116 14.44 11.11 -8.40
C MET A 116 13.49 10.38 -9.35
N LYS A 117 13.80 9.12 -9.64
CA LYS A 117 12.97 8.24 -10.47
C LYS A 117 11.72 7.73 -9.74
N GLY A 118 11.81 7.56 -8.44
CA GLY A 118 10.70 7.09 -7.61
C GLY A 118 11.08 7.06 -6.15
N SER A 119 10.10 6.81 -5.31
CA SER A 119 10.27 6.67 -3.87
C SER A 119 9.30 5.64 -3.31
N GLN A 120 9.69 4.97 -2.25
CA GLN A 120 8.86 4.01 -1.56
C GLN A 120 9.01 4.18 -0.05
N ILE A 121 7.89 4.14 0.66
CA ILE A 121 7.88 4.13 2.12
C ILE A 121 7.55 2.74 2.62
N ILE A 122 8.40 2.23 3.50
CA ILE A 122 8.18 0.97 4.18
C ILE A 122 7.82 1.26 5.62
N ALA A 123 6.57 0.94 5.99
CA ALA A 123 6.12 1.07 7.37
C ALA A 123 6.82 0.04 8.26
N GLY A 124 7.38 0.48 9.36
CA GLY A 124 7.95 -0.41 10.38
C GLY A 124 6.87 -1.29 11.02
N ASP A 125 5.73 -0.68 11.36
CA ASP A 125 4.54 -1.40 11.81
C ASP A 125 3.29 -0.88 11.08
N ARG A 126 2.75 -1.73 10.20
CA ARG A 126 1.57 -1.43 9.39
C ARG A 126 0.26 -1.40 10.18
N GLN A 127 0.25 -1.88 11.41
CA GLN A 127 -0.96 -1.88 12.25
C GLN A 127 -1.22 -0.52 12.86
N VAL A 128 -0.17 0.27 13.08
CA VAL A 128 -0.26 1.56 13.76
C VAL A 128 0.01 2.77 12.86
N LEU A 129 0.71 2.59 11.74
CA LEU A 129 0.96 3.67 10.80
C LEU A 129 -0.24 3.90 9.90
N HIS A 130 -0.94 5.03 10.09
CA HIS A 130 -2.09 5.41 9.28
C HIS A 130 -1.66 6.06 7.95
N HIS A 131 -0.85 7.11 8.00
CA HIS A 131 -0.28 7.72 6.79
C HIS A 131 0.96 8.55 7.11
N THR A 132 1.75 8.82 6.09
CA THR A 132 2.80 9.83 6.09
C THR A 132 2.71 10.70 4.86
N VAL A 133 3.15 11.94 5.00
CA VAL A 133 3.40 12.85 3.88
C VAL A 133 4.84 13.31 4.01
N ASN A 134 5.64 13.07 2.99
CA ASN A 134 7.08 13.32 3.03
C ASN A 134 7.45 14.39 2.00
N ARG A 135 8.26 15.31 2.43
CA ARG A 135 8.70 16.45 1.64
C ARG A 135 10.21 16.56 1.70
N LEU A 136 10.76 17.16 0.69
CA LEU A 136 12.16 17.54 0.63
C LEU A 136 12.26 19.05 0.89
N ASP A 137 13.08 19.42 1.87
CA ASP A 137 13.43 20.82 2.14
C ASP A 137 14.93 21.01 1.84
N PHE A 138 15.28 22.10 1.19
CA PHE A 138 16.68 22.44 0.88
C PHE A 138 17.24 23.38 1.94
N PRO A 139 18.58 23.35 2.22
CA PRO A 139 19.19 24.08 3.32
C PRO A 139 18.99 25.60 3.28
N ASP A 140 18.96 26.18 2.10
CA ASP A 140 18.88 27.63 1.91
C ASP A 140 17.46 28.16 1.77
N GLU A 141 16.45 27.33 2.03
CA GLU A 141 15.05 27.68 1.86
C GLU A 141 14.28 27.68 3.19
N GLU A 142 13.30 28.59 3.31
CA GLU A 142 12.35 28.53 4.42
C GLU A 142 11.59 27.19 4.42
N PRO A 143 11.55 26.45 5.55
CA PRO A 143 10.88 25.16 5.60
C PRO A 143 9.40 25.26 5.21
N ASN A 144 8.96 24.42 4.30
CA ASN A 144 7.55 24.33 3.95
C ASN A 144 6.76 23.61 5.04
N ARG A 145 6.15 24.35 5.94
CA ARG A 145 5.39 23.81 7.08
C ARG A 145 3.90 23.58 6.79
N GLY A 146 3.45 23.80 5.56
CA GLY A 146 2.05 23.54 5.18
C GLY A 146 1.70 22.04 5.23
N PHE A 147 0.55 21.72 5.80
CA PHE A 147 0.09 20.33 5.98
C PHE A 147 0.00 19.53 4.65
N LEU A 148 -0.37 20.18 3.56
CA LEU A 148 -0.52 19.54 2.25
C LEU A 148 0.46 20.06 1.17
N GLY A 149 1.52 20.72 1.58
CA GLY A 149 2.54 21.20 0.64
C GLY A 149 2.10 22.23 -0.38
N GLY A 150 0.98 22.89 -0.16
CA GLY A 150 0.38 23.85 -1.07
C GLY A 150 1.07 25.21 -1.11
N SER A 151 2.40 25.29 -1.12
CA SER A 151 3.11 26.58 -1.23
C SER A 151 3.12 27.17 -2.63
N GLY A 152 2.64 26.43 -3.63
CA GLY A 152 2.76 26.85 -5.02
C GLY A 152 4.20 26.89 -5.55
N ASN A 153 5.17 26.50 -4.75
CA ASN A 153 6.56 26.36 -5.16
C ASN A 153 6.79 24.95 -5.71
N PRO A 154 7.09 24.78 -7.00
CA PRO A 154 7.35 23.48 -7.61
C PRO A 154 8.58 22.77 -7.01
N ASP A 155 9.51 23.54 -6.42
CA ASP A 155 10.74 23.00 -5.81
C ASP A 155 10.51 22.36 -4.44
N LYS A 156 9.30 22.51 -3.88
CA LYS A 156 8.89 21.91 -2.59
C LYS A 156 7.85 20.81 -2.76
N ALA A 157 8.08 19.93 -3.71
CA ALA A 157 7.16 18.85 -4.02
C ALA A 157 7.10 17.80 -2.90
N ASN A 158 5.93 17.22 -2.71
CA ASN A 158 5.80 15.98 -1.96
C ASN A 158 6.56 14.89 -2.72
N ILE A 159 7.51 14.24 -2.05
CA ILE A 159 8.32 13.20 -2.66
C ILE A 159 7.74 11.80 -2.47
N ALA A 160 6.95 11.62 -1.43
CA ALA A 160 6.33 10.34 -1.15
C ALA A 160 5.17 10.52 -0.16
N ALA A 161 4.20 9.63 -0.25
CA ALA A 161 3.16 9.47 0.75
C ALA A 161 2.97 7.98 1.05
N TYR A 162 2.57 7.66 2.27
CA TYR A 162 2.13 6.32 2.63
C TYR A 162 0.69 6.38 3.09
N ILE A 163 -0.11 5.51 2.53
CA ILE A 163 -1.49 5.23 2.95
C ILE A 163 -1.64 3.70 2.90
N PRO A 164 -2.28 3.04 3.88
CA PRO A 164 -2.50 1.61 3.82
C PRO A 164 -3.19 1.16 2.52
N GLY A 165 -2.59 0.21 1.82
CA GLY A 165 -3.08 -0.27 0.53
C GLY A 165 -2.68 0.57 -0.68
N PHE A 166 -1.99 1.68 -0.50
CA PHE A 166 -1.43 2.47 -1.60
C PHE A 166 -0.21 1.77 -2.22
N VAL A 167 -0.20 1.66 -3.52
CA VAL A 167 0.96 1.19 -4.28
C VAL A 167 1.72 2.41 -4.77
N GLN A 168 2.99 2.49 -4.43
CA GLN A 168 3.85 3.59 -4.86
C GLN A 168 4.12 3.49 -6.35
N GLU A 169 3.99 4.59 -7.05
CA GLU A 169 4.23 4.68 -8.48
C GLU A 169 5.62 5.29 -8.73
N MET A 170 6.23 4.86 -9.83
CA MET A 170 7.44 5.49 -10.33
C MET A 170 7.06 6.79 -11.02
N ASN A 171 7.93 7.80 -10.94
CA ASN A 171 7.76 9.02 -11.72
C ASN A 171 7.84 8.66 -13.21
N PRO A 172 7.00 9.26 -14.06
CA PRO A 172 7.11 9.07 -15.51
C PRO A 172 8.48 9.57 -15.99
N GLU A 173 9.02 8.90 -16.99
CA GLU A 173 10.27 9.28 -17.64
C GLU A 173 10.10 10.55 -18.49
#